data_b6c438aae5108391d43855e3908b651d
#
_entry.id   b6c438aae5108391d43855e3908b651d
#
_cell.length_a   1.000
_cell.length_b   1.000
_cell.length_c   1.000
_cell.angle_alpha   90.00
_cell.angle_beta   90.00
_cell.angle_gamma   90.00
#
_symmetry.space_group_name_H-M   'P 1'
#
loop_
_entity.id
_entity.type
_entity.pdbx_description
1 polymer ?
#
loop_
_entity_poly.entity_id
_entity_poly.type
_entity_poly.pdbx_seq_one_letter_code
_entity_poly.pdbx_strand_id
1 'polypeptide(L)'
;MPFKSDREYRNLAEGFTPQEEGKVVTGYATTFDQPYKLYSDGAYEVWEVVDRNAFNQTDMSDVIMQYDHEGRVFARTKNNTLSLRSDEHGLLINADLGGTEIGRQLYEEIQGGYTDKMSFGFTVRGDEWKDETIDGVQRSTRTIKDIGKLYDVSAVSIPANDSTSISVRSLTDGVIERLKAERLERERVEALEQRKAALRERINNGRTDED
;
A
#
# COMPACT_ATOMS: atom_id res chain seq x y z
N MET A 1 -6.29 -23.58 0.49
CA MET A 1 -5.97 -22.26 -0.05
C MET A 1 -6.09 -21.28 1.10
N PRO A 2 -5.12 -20.39 1.38
CA PRO A 2 -5.32 -19.33 2.34
C PRO A 2 -6.51 -18.49 1.85
N PHE A 3 -7.38 -18.11 2.77
CA PHE A 3 -8.57 -17.33 2.46
C PHE A 3 -8.18 -16.03 1.75
N LYS A 4 -8.96 -15.59 0.76
CA LYS A 4 -8.79 -14.29 0.04
C LYS A 4 -8.67 -13.08 1.00
N SER A 5 -9.02 -13.25 2.28
CA SER A 5 -9.00 -12.21 3.31
C SER A 5 -7.60 -11.70 3.70
N ASP A 6 -6.55 -12.48 3.46
CA ASP A 6 -5.19 -12.11 3.88
C ASP A 6 -4.35 -11.51 2.74
N ARG A 7 -4.90 -11.45 1.52
CA ARG A 7 -4.24 -10.81 0.39
C ARG A 7 -4.51 -9.33 0.37
N GLU A 8 -3.45 -8.58 0.24
CA GLU A 8 -3.47 -7.16 -0.04
C GLU A 8 -3.20 -6.91 -1.52
N TYR A 9 -3.77 -5.86 -2.07
CA TYR A 9 -3.58 -5.44 -3.45
C TYR A 9 -3.16 -3.99 -3.48
N ARG A 10 -2.14 -3.66 -4.28
CA ARG A 10 -1.66 -2.29 -4.45
C ARG A 10 -1.50 -1.98 -5.93
N ASN A 11 -1.97 -0.80 -6.29
CA ASN A 11 -1.81 -0.24 -7.62
C ASN A 11 -0.72 0.81 -7.59
N LEU A 12 0.18 0.76 -8.56
CA LEU A 12 1.21 1.76 -8.72
C LEU A 12 0.88 2.72 -9.86
N ALA A 13 1.41 3.93 -9.71
CA ALA A 13 1.31 4.94 -10.75
C ALA A 13 2.13 4.60 -12.00
N GLU A 14 3.20 3.79 -11.84
CA GLU A 14 4.03 3.33 -12.96
C GLU A 14 3.35 2.16 -13.64
N GLY A 15 3.17 2.28 -14.95
CA GLY A 15 2.48 1.29 -15.77
C GLY A 15 3.42 0.34 -16.49
N PHE A 16 2.87 -0.33 -17.49
CA PHE A 16 3.62 -1.20 -18.39
C PHE A 16 4.32 -0.44 -19.49
N THR A 17 5.52 -0.91 -19.84
CA THR A 17 6.22 -0.50 -21.05
C THR A 17 6.23 -1.67 -22.03
N PRO A 18 5.49 -1.61 -23.14
CA PRO A 18 5.54 -2.64 -24.18
C PRO A 18 6.86 -2.56 -24.94
N GLN A 19 7.43 -3.73 -25.24
CA GLN A 19 8.62 -3.85 -26.07
C GLN A 19 8.22 -4.23 -27.50
N GLU A 20 8.82 -3.60 -28.49
CA GLU A 20 8.46 -3.82 -29.89
C GLU A 20 8.72 -5.25 -30.38
N GLU A 21 9.74 -5.91 -29.85
CA GLU A 21 10.05 -7.31 -30.18
C GLU A 21 9.41 -8.27 -29.17
N GLY A 22 8.81 -9.36 -29.66
CA GLY A 22 8.42 -10.54 -28.86
C GLY A 22 7.12 -10.44 -28.07
N LYS A 23 6.32 -9.38 -28.21
CA LYS A 23 5.10 -9.20 -27.41
C LYS A 23 5.37 -9.25 -25.90
N VAL A 24 6.45 -8.63 -25.48
CA VAL A 24 6.91 -8.57 -24.08
C VAL A 24 6.48 -7.24 -23.48
N VAL A 25 6.04 -7.27 -22.23
CA VAL A 25 5.79 -6.07 -21.42
C VAL A 25 6.69 -6.07 -20.19
N THR A 26 7.20 -4.90 -19.84
CA THR A 26 7.99 -4.67 -18.63
C THR A 26 7.34 -3.59 -17.78
N GLY A 27 7.62 -3.58 -16.49
CA GLY A 27 7.14 -2.55 -15.56
C GLY A 27 7.54 -2.89 -14.14
N TYR A 28 7.27 -1.97 -13.22
CA TYR A 28 7.54 -2.21 -11.80
C TYR A 28 6.25 -2.55 -11.07
N ALA A 29 6.22 -3.73 -10.44
CA ALA A 29 5.11 -4.15 -9.61
C ALA A 29 5.03 -3.32 -8.32
N THR A 30 6.15 -2.82 -7.82
CA THR A 30 6.24 -1.82 -6.75
C THR A 30 7.57 -1.09 -6.84
N THR A 31 7.61 0.16 -6.35
CA THR A 31 8.84 0.92 -6.11
C THR A 31 9.27 0.77 -4.66
N PHE A 32 10.59 0.86 -4.39
CA PHE A 32 11.13 0.74 -3.05
C PHE A 32 11.41 2.09 -2.41
N ASP A 33 11.22 2.18 -1.10
CA ASP A 33 11.52 3.35 -0.25
C ASP A 33 10.82 4.64 -0.72
N GLN A 34 9.80 4.52 -1.53
CA GLN A 34 8.98 5.62 -2.05
C GLN A 34 7.64 5.62 -1.31
N PRO A 35 7.32 6.64 -0.51
CA PRO A 35 6.04 6.70 0.15
C PRO A 35 4.91 7.03 -0.83
N TYR A 36 3.81 6.33 -0.71
CA TYR A 36 2.58 6.60 -1.44
C TYR A 36 1.39 6.67 -0.49
N LYS A 37 0.40 7.47 -0.86
CA LYS A 37 -0.74 7.77 0.00
C LYS A 37 -1.86 6.76 -0.24
N LEU A 38 -2.29 6.08 0.83
CA LEU A 38 -3.45 5.19 0.82
C LEU A 38 -4.75 5.92 1.12
N TYR A 39 -4.70 6.96 1.98
CA TYR A 39 -5.89 7.69 2.42
C TYR A 39 -5.55 9.13 2.82
N SER A 40 -6.50 10.04 2.61
CA SER A 40 -6.47 11.41 3.17
C SER A 40 -7.90 11.97 3.26
N ASP A 41 -8.24 12.58 4.40
CA ASP A 41 -9.48 13.36 4.59
C ASP A 41 -9.20 14.82 5.01
N GLY A 42 -7.94 15.22 4.95
CA GLY A 42 -7.48 16.54 5.35
C GLY A 42 -7.10 16.66 6.83
N ALA A 43 -7.58 15.78 7.71
CA ALA A 43 -7.19 15.72 9.13
C ALA A 43 -6.29 14.52 9.42
N TYR A 44 -6.48 13.44 8.68
CA TYR A 44 -5.76 12.19 8.82
C TYR A 44 -5.23 11.73 7.46
N GLU A 45 -4.01 11.20 7.47
CA GLU A 45 -3.40 10.57 6.31
C GLU A 45 -2.84 9.20 6.68
N VAL A 46 -3.02 8.23 5.78
CA VAL A 46 -2.36 6.92 5.85
C VAL A 46 -1.47 6.77 4.63
N TRP A 47 -0.20 6.52 4.88
CA TRP A 47 0.83 6.33 3.87
C TRP A 47 1.42 4.93 3.97
N GLU A 48 1.96 4.43 2.87
CA GLU A 48 2.65 3.15 2.83
C GLU A 48 3.97 3.27 2.07
N VAL A 49 4.94 2.49 2.51
CA VAL A 49 6.27 2.36 1.89
C VAL A 49 6.59 0.88 1.82
N VAL A 50 7.12 0.42 0.70
CA VAL A 50 7.71 -0.92 0.58
C VAL A 50 9.21 -0.80 0.78
N ASP A 51 9.74 -1.44 1.83
CA ASP A 51 11.18 -1.49 2.09
C ASP A 51 11.89 -2.26 0.98
N ARG A 52 13.08 -1.81 0.57
CA ARG A 52 13.88 -2.46 -0.49
C ARG A 52 14.22 -3.92 -0.22
N ASN A 53 14.19 -4.33 1.03
CA ASN A 53 14.46 -5.70 1.44
C ASN A 53 13.19 -6.54 1.62
N ALA A 54 12.00 -5.95 1.44
CA ALA A 54 10.72 -6.61 1.72
C ALA A 54 10.52 -7.91 0.94
N PHE A 55 11.16 -8.05 -0.22
CA PHE A 55 11.06 -9.23 -1.07
C PHE A 55 12.18 -10.27 -0.88
N ASN A 56 13.16 -10.04 0.00
CA ASN A 56 14.34 -10.93 0.13
C ASN A 56 13.98 -12.37 0.50
N GLN A 57 12.88 -12.60 1.20
CA GLN A 57 12.41 -13.93 1.63
C GLN A 57 11.00 -14.25 1.14
N THR A 58 10.52 -13.51 0.15
CA THR A 58 9.17 -13.68 -0.40
C THR A 58 9.07 -14.98 -1.20
N ASP A 59 8.01 -15.74 -0.96
CA ASP A 59 7.66 -16.86 -1.86
C ASP A 59 7.13 -16.30 -3.20
N MET A 60 8.00 -16.38 -4.22
CA MET A 60 7.68 -16.02 -5.62
C MET A 60 7.77 -17.25 -6.53
N SER A 61 7.68 -18.48 -5.98
CA SER A 61 7.83 -19.73 -6.72
C SER A 61 6.76 -19.93 -7.81
N ASP A 62 5.61 -19.30 -7.64
CA ASP A 62 4.49 -19.41 -8.58
C ASP A 62 3.69 -18.11 -8.60
N VAL A 63 4.19 -17.13 -9.33
CA VAL A 63 3.52 -15.85 -9.57
C VAL A 63 2.86 -15.88 -10.94
N ILE A 64 1.65 -15.35 -11.04
CA ILE A 64 0.88 -15.27 -12.28
C ILE A 64 0.63 -13.82 -12.69
N MET A 65 0.46 -13.61 -13.99
CA MET A 65 -0.06 -12.35 -14.51
C MET A 65 -1.52 -12.53 -14.93
N GLN A 66 -2.39 -11.67 -14.40
CA GLN A 66 -3.84 -11.67 -14.69
C GLN A 66 -4.29 -10.29 -15.17
N TYR A 67 -5.57 -10.19 -15.50
CA TYR A 67 -6.30 -8.95 -15.73
C TYR A 67 -7.26 -8.73 -14.56
N ASP A 68 -7.23 -7.55 -13.94
CA ASP A 68 -8.06 -7.18 -12.77
C ASP A 68 -8.05 -8.23 -11.63
N HIS A 69 -6.91 -8.94 -11.44
CA HIS A 69 -6.71 -10.01 -10.44
C HIS A 69 -7.65 -11.21 -10.57
N GLU A 70 -8.27 -11.40 -11.73
CA GLU A 70 -9.26 -12.43 -11.97
C GLU A 70 -9.07 -13.15 -13.33
N GLY A 71 -9.80 -14.25 -13.50
CA GLY A 71 -9.96 -14.92 -14.78
C GLY A 71 -8.72 -15.69 -15.22
N ARG A 72 -8.25 -15.40 -16.44
CA ARG A 72 -7.20 -16.16 -17.10
C ARG A 72 -5.80 -15.71 -16.70
N VAL A 73 -4.85 -16.63 -16.86
CA VAL A 73 -3.42 -16.38 -16.64
C VAL A 73 -2.78 -16.07 -17.99
N PHE A 74 -2.14 -14.91 -18.10
CA PHE A 74 -1.50 -14.43 -19.32
C PHE A 74 -0.02 -14.78 -19.36
N ALA A 75 0.65 -14.73 -18.22
CA ALA A 75 2.04 -15.15 -18.03
C ALA A 75 2.23 -15.77 -16.64
N ARG A 76 3.29 -16.56 -16.45
CA ARG A 76 3.51 -17.27 -15.19
C ARG A 76 4.98 -17.61 -15.00
N THR A 77 5.47 -17.54 -13.75
CA THR A 77 6.86 -17.89 -13.44
C THR A 77 7.17 -19.36 -13.72
N LYS A 78 6.25 -20.29 -13.42
CA LYS A 78 6.47 -21.73 -13.62
C LYS A 78 6.70 -22.18 -15.06
N ASN A 79 6.22 -21.43 -16.04
CA ASN A 79 6.44 -21.72 -17.45
C ASN A 79 7.42 -20.75 -18.12
N ASN A 80 8.11 -19.93 -17.30
CA ASN A 80 9.11 -18.93 -17.71
C ASN A 80 8.58 -17.83 -18.65
N THR A 81 7.26 -17.59 -18.68
CA THR A 81 6.67 -16.46 -19.42
C THR A 81 6.58 -15.20 -18.56
N LEU A 82 6.78 -15.33 -17.25
CA LEU A 82 6.90 -14.21 -16.30
C LEU A 82 8.21 -14.33 -15.54
N SER A 83 8.98 -13.26 -15.48
CA SER A 83 10.14 -13.14 -14.60
C SER A 83 10.03 -11.92 -13.71
N LEU A 84 10.54 -12.03 -12.48
CA LEU A 84 10.56 -10.96 -11.49
C LEU A 84 11.99 -10.80 -10.97
N ARG A 85 12.40 -9.54 -10.79
CA ARG A 85 13.71 -9.21 -10.26
C ARG A 85 13.64 -7.92 -9.43
N SER A 86 14.12 -7.96 -8.20
CA SER A 86 14.37 -6.75 -7.42
C SER A 86 15.62 -6.04 -7.94
N ASP A 87 15.54 -4.72 -8.11
CA ASP A 87 16.67 -3.84 -8.39
C ASP A 87 16.66 -2.62 -7.45
N GLU A 88 17.44 -1.57 -7.75
CA GLU A 88 17.51 -0.39 -6.88
C GLU A 88 16.22 0.43 -6.86
N HIS A 89 15.40 0.32 -7.91
CA HIS A 89 14.16 1.08 -8.06
C HIS A 89 12.95 0.36 -7.46
N GLY A 90 12.84 -0.96 -7.68
CA GLY A 90 11.67 -1.71 -7.26
C GLY A 90 11.68 -3.18 -7.66
N LEU A 91 10.51 -3.79 -7.70
CA LEU A 91 10.28 -5.14 -8.22
C LEU A 91 9.94 -5.06 -9.70
N LEU A 92 10.95 -5.21 -10.56
CA LEU A 92 10.81 -5.26 -12.01
C LEU A 92 10.18 -6.57 -12.43
N ILE A 93 9.18 -6.49 -13.30
CA ILE A 93 8.59 -7.64 -13.99
C ILE A 93 8.90 -7.60 -15.48
N ASN A 94 8.97 -8.78 -16.07
CA ASN A 94 9.05 -8.97 -17.51
C ASN A 94 8.11 -10.12 -17.88
N ALA A 95 7.10 -9.86 -18.72
CA ALA A 95 6.07 -10.82 -19.11
C ALA A 95 6.01 -10.99 -20.63
N ASP A 96 6.24 -12.21 -21.09
CA ASP A 96 6.02 -12.63 -22.48
C ASP A 96 4.54 -12.99 -22.67
N LEU A 97 3.83 -12.15 -23.41
CA LEU A 97 2.41 -12.30 -23.72
C LEU A 97 2.18 -12.96 -25.13
N GLY A 98 3.25 -13.27 -25.84
CA GLY A 98 3.18 -13.81 -27.21
C GLY A 98 2.65 -15.24 -27.32
N GLY A 99 2.72 -16.03 -26.22
CA GLY A 99 2.46 -17.46 -26.22
C GLY A 99 1.00 -17.87 -26.47
N THR A 100 0.03 -17.00 -26.24
CA THR A 100 -1.40 -17.28 -26.41
C THR A 100 -2.11 -16.17 -27.16
N GLU A 101 -3.27 -16.46 -27.75
CA GLU A 101 -4.09 -15.44 -28.42
C GLU A 101 -4.53 -14.34 -27.43
N ILE A 102 -5.02 -14.73 -26.25
CA ILE A 102 -5.44 -13.76 -25.22
C ILE A 102 -4.27 -12.93 -24.69
N GLY A 103 -3.06 -13.49 -24.61
CA GLY A 103 -1.86 -12.75 -24.24
C GLY A 103 -1.52 -11.69 -25.28
N ARG A 104 -1.60 -12.02 -26.57
CA ARG A 104 -1.38 -11.04 -27.66
C ARG A 104 -2.43 -9.94 -27.66
N GLN A 105 -3.69 -10.26 -27.35
CA GLN A 105 -4.75 -9.25 -27.19
C GLN A 105 -4.44 -8.30 -26.02
N LEU A 106 -4.06 -8.82 -24.86
CA LEU A 106 -3.65 -7.99 -23.72
C LEU A 106 -2.43 -7.11 -24.04
N TYR A 107 -1.45 -7.66 -24.79
CA TYR A 107 -0.31 -6.85 -25.25
C TYR A 107 -0.76 -5.68 -26.12
N GLU A 108 -1.69 -5.90 -27.05
CA GLU A 108 -2.22 -4.86 -27.94
C GLU A 108 -3.01 -3.81 -27.16
N GLU A 109 -3.76 -4.20 -26.13
CA GLU A 109 -4.45 -3.28 -25.21
C GLU A 109 -3.47 -2.41 -24.42
N ILE A 110 -2.39 -3.00 -23.91
CA ILE A 110 -1.32 -2.28 -23.21
C ILE A 110 -0.61 -1.32 -24.20
N GLN A 111 -0.24 -1.80 -25.36
CA GLN A 111 0.43 -1.00 -26.40
C GLN A 111 -0.45 0.17 -26.87
N GLY A 112 -1.76 -0.06 -26.97
CA GLY A 112 -2.74 0.95 -27.34
C GLY A 112 -3.11 1.93 -26.21
N GLY A 113 -2.62 1.70 -24.97
CA GLY A 113 -2.92 2.54 -23.81
C GLY A 113 -4.33 2.34 -23.26
N TYR A 114 -5.02 1.26 -23.61
CA TYR A 114 -6.33 0.90 -23.02
C TYR A 114 -6.18 0.36 -21.60
N THR A 115 -5.06 -0.28 -21.31
CA THR A 115 -4.69 -0.82 -20.00
C THR A 115 -3.25 -0.44 -19.72
N ASP A 116 -3.04 0.51 -18.82
CA ASP A 116 -1.73 1.12 -18.59
C ASP A 116 -1.24 0.99 -17.14
N LYS A 117 -2.06 0.44 -16.23
CA LYS A 117 -1.74 0.33 -14.81
C LYS A 117 -1.43 -1.09 -14.40
N MET A 118 -0.58 -1.20 -13.39
CA MET A 118 -0.21 -2.47 -12.78
C MET A 118 -0.65 -2.50 -11.31
N SER A 119 -1.08 -3.67 -10.88
CA SER A 119 -1.37 -3.99 -9.49
C SER A 119 -0.67 -5.28 -9.11
N PHE A 120 -0.38 -5.48 -7.83
CA PHE A 120 0.17 -6.74 -7.33
C PHE A 120 -0.58 -7.24 -6.10
N GLY A 121 -0.75 -8.56 -6.02
CA GLY A 121 -1.46 -9.25 -4.96
C GLY A 121 -0.48 -10.03 -4.06
N PHE A 122 -0.44 -9.72 -2.75
CA PHE A 122 0.56 -10.23 -1.84
C PHE A 122 0.01 -10.44 -0.42
N THR A 123 0.82 -11.06 0.44
CA THR A 123 0.57 -11.09 1.90
C THR A 123 1.74 -10.48 2.63
N VAL A 124 1.46 -9.73 3.69
CA VAL A 124 2.47 -9.13 4.57
C VAL A 124 2.76 -10.08 5.72
N ARG A 125 4.04 -10.28 6.03
CA ARG A 125 4.52 -11.03 7.18
C ARG A 125 5.06 -10.13 8.28
N GLY A 126 5.58 -8.96 7.92
CA GLY A 126 6.10 -7.98 8.86
C GLY A 126 6.02 -6.57 8.33
N ASP A 127 5.57 -5.66 9.18
CA ASP A 127 5.52 -4.23 8.91
C ASP A 127 5.87 -3.41 10.17
N GLU A 128 6.15 -2.14 9.95
CA GLU A 128 6.40 -1.15 11.00
C GLU A 128 5.50 0.07 10.77
N TRP A 129 5.02 0.67 11.85
CA TRP A 129 4.17 1.84 11.80
C TRP A 129 4.85 3.04 12.49
N LYS A 130 4.77 4.20 11.87
CA LYS A 130 5.23 5.47 12.42
C LYS A 130 4.11 6.49 12.35
N ASP A 131 3.77 7.05 13.52
CA ASP A 131 2.79 8.13 13.63
C ASP A 131 3.50 9.47 13.85
N GLU A 132 3.06 10.51 13.15
CA GLU A 132 3.58 11.87 13.26
C GLU A 132 2.48 12.90 12.98
N THR A 133 2.67 14.13 13.41
CA THR A 133 1.80 15.23 13.08
C THR A 133 2.57 16.24 12.23
N ILE A 134 2.11 16.48 11.01
CA ILE A 134 2.75 17.39 10.04
C ILE A 134 1.72 18.45 9.66
N ASP A 135 2.02 19.73 9.90
CA ASP A 135 1.14 20.87 9.59
C ASP A 135 -0.30 20.70 10.13
N GLY A 136 -0.44 20.09 11.31
CA GLY A 136 -1.73 19.82 11.95
C GLY A 136 -2.47 18.57 11.44
N VAL A 137 -1.95 17.89 10.42
CA VAL A 137 -2.48 16.63 9.88
C VAL A 137 -1.82 15.45 10.62
N GLN A 138 -2.63 14.54 11.11
CA GLN A 138 -2.12 13.30 11.71
C GLN A 138 -1.83 12.28 10.61
N ARG A 139 -0.57 11.90 10.48
CA ARG A 139 -0.08 10.95 9.50
C ARG A 139 0.39 9.66 10.16
N SER A 140 -0.11 8.54 9.68
CA SER A 140 0.40 7.21 9.99
C SER A 140 1.05 6.61 8.75
N THR A 141 2.32 6.23 8.83
CA THR A 141 3.06 5.61 7.73
C THR A 141 3.36 4.16 8.07
N ARG A 142 2.88 3.26 7.22
CA ARG A 142 3.22 1.84 7.25
C ARG A 142 4.45 1.59 6.40
N THR A 143 5.45 0.93 6.94
CA THR A 143 6.58 0.40 6.16
C THR A 143 6.48 -1.12 6.11
N ILE A 144 6.20 -1.67 4.93
CA ILE A 144 6.20 -3.12 4.71
C ILE A 144 7.65 -3.59 4.69
N LYS A 145 8.05 -4.38 5.69
CA LYS A 145 9.41 -4.90 5.87
C LYS A 145 9.60 -6.29 5.30
N ASP A 146 8.53 -7.07 5.27
CA ASP A 146 8.60 -8.48 4.90
C ASP A 146 7.30 -8.94 4.23
N ILE A 147 7.40 -9.30 2.96
CA ILE A 147 6.31 -9.85 2.17
C ILE A 147 6.41 -11.37 2.22
N GLY A 148 5.36 -12.02 2.71
CA GLY A 148 5.33 -13.47 2.85
C GLY A 148 5.24 -14.19 1.52
N LYS A 149 4.30 -13.76 0.67
CA LYS A 149 4.07 -14.34 -0.65
C LYS A 149 3.58 -13.31 -1.64
N LEU A 150 4.10 -13.37 -2.86
CA LEU A 150 3.56 -12.68 -4.02
C LEU A 150 2.73 -13.70 -4.84
N TYR A 151 1.47 -13.38 -5.07
CA TYR A 151 0.55 -14.27 -5.80
C TYR A 151 0.42 -13.92 -7.26
N ASP A 152 0.26 -12.64 -7.53
CA ASP A 152 0.05 -12.16 -8.89
C ASP A 152 0.58 -10.74 -9.08
N VAL A 153 0.86 -10.43 -10.33
CA VAL A 153 0.99 -9.09 -10.87
C VAL A 153 -0.05 -8.97 -11.98
N SER A 154 -0.83 -7.91 -11.99
CA SER A 154 -2.00 -7.82 -12.86
C SER A 154 -2.03 -6.51 -13.62
N ALA A 155 -2.40 -6.60 -14.89
CA ALA A 155 -2.86 -5.45 -15.63
C ALA A 155 -4.25 -5.06 -15.11
N VAL A 156 -4.49 -3.78 -14.83
CA VAL A 156 -5.77 -3.33 -14.29
C VAL A 156 -6.36 -2.21 -15.14
N SER A 157 -7.67 -2.33 -15.40
CA SER A 157 -8.42 -1.40 -16.24
C SER A 157 -8.69 -0.07 -15.55
N ILE A 158 -9.03 -0.12 -14.28
CA ILE A 158 -9.21 1.04 -13.44
C ILE A 158 -8.30 0.83 -12.24
N PRO A 159 -7.32 1.72 -12.01
CA PRO A 159 -6.62 1.66 -10.74
C PRO A 159 -7.71 1.79 -9.68
N ALA A 160 -7.93 0.72 -8.90
CA ALA A 160 -8.67 0.91 -7.68
C ALA A 160 -7.93 2.04 -6.98
N ASN A 161 -8.54 3.21 -6.84
CA ASN A 161 -8.03 4.21 -5.93
C ASN A 161 -7.74 3.46 -4.65
N ASP A 162 -6.55 3.60 -4.10
CA ASP A 162 -6.08 2.80 -2.95
C ASP A 162 -7.12 2.76 -1.83
N SER A 163 -7.98 3.78 -1.74
CA SER A 163 -9.14 3.86 -0.84
C SER A 163 -10.33 2.96 -1.22
N THR A 164 -10.37 2.33 -2.39
CA THR A 164 -11.54 1.55 -2.86
C THR A 164 -11.39 0.04 -2.70
N SER A 165 -10.16 -0.48 -2.54
CA SER A 165 -10.00 -1.90 -2.25
C SER A 165 -10.46 -2.21 -0.82
N ILE A 166 -11.16 -3.33 -0.62
CA ILE A 166 -11.68 -3.73 0.69
C ILE A 166 -10.54 -3.87 1.71
N SER A 167 -9.39 -4.39 1.30
CA SER A 167 -8.23 -4.57 2.16
C SER A 167 -7.61 -3.23 2.59
N VAL A 168 -7.46 -2.27 1.68
CA VAL A 168 -6.96 -0.93 1.99
C VAL A 168 -7.95 -0.18 2.87
N ARG A 169 -9.24 -0.22 2.55
CA ARG A 169 -10.27 0.44 3.34
C ARG A 169 -10.30 -0.09 4.78
N SER A 170 -10.30 -1.40 4.98
CA SER A 170 -10.28 -2.00 6.31
C SER A 170 -9.02 -1.62 7.10
N LEU A 171 -7.87 -1.59 6.44
CA LEU A 171 -6.60 -1.15 7.03
C LEU A 171 -6.67 0.33 7.45
N THR A 172 -7.08 1.21 6.55
CA THR A 172 -7.13 2.66 6.79
C THR A 172 -8.16 3.04 7.84
N ASP A 173 -9.35 2.43 7.82
CA ASP A 173 -10.40 2.68 8.82
C ASP A 173 -9.90 2.33 10.22
N GLY A 174 -9.27 1.17 10.40
CA GLY A 174 -8.69 0.76 11.69
C GLY A 174 -7.61 1.72 12.19
N VAL A 175 -6.73 2.19 11.31
CA VAL A 175 -5.69 3.18 11.65
C VAL A 175 -6.31 4.52 12.04
N ILE A 176 -7.29 5.00 11.29
CA ILE A 176 -7.95 6.29 11.54
C ILE A 176 -8.70 6.25 12.87
N GLU A 177 -9.43 5.16 13.17
CA GLU A 177 -10.12 5.02 14.46
C GLU A 177 -9.13 5.04 15.63
N ARG A 178 -7.98 4.37 15.50
CA ARG A 178 -6.91 4.41 16.49
C ARG A 178 -6.38 5.84 16.68
N LEU A 179 -6.04 6.55 15.62
CA LEU A 179 -5.53 7.93 15.67
C LEU A 179 -6.55 8.90 16.29
N LYS A 180 -7.84 8.74 15.97
CA LYS A 180 -8.92 9.54 16.58
C LYS A 180 -9.05 9.28 18.08
N ALA A 181 -8.97 8.03 18.51
CA ALA A 181 -9.03 7.67 19.94
C ALA A 181 -7.84 8.24 20.70
N GLU A 182 -6.63 8.13 20.17
CA GLU A 182 -5.42 8.69 20.78
C GLU A 182 -5.45 10.21 20.88
N ARG A 183 -5.99 10.89 19.85
CA ARG A 183 -6.18 12.34 19.89
C ARG A 183 -7.18 12.74 20.98
N LEU A 184 -8.32 12.08 21.05
CA LEU A 184 -9.33 12.37 22.07
C LEU A 184 -8.80 12.16 23.49
N GLU A 185 -8.00 11.13 23.71
CA GLU A 185 -7.39 10.88 25.01
C GLU A 185 -6.34 11.96 25.36
N ARG A 186 -5.52 12.42 24.42
CA ARG A 186 -4.61 13.56 24.61
C ARG A 186 -5.36 14.82 25.01
N GLU A 187 -6.41 15.19 24.26
CA GLU A 187 -7.25 16.35 24.57
C GLU A 187 -7.88 16.27 25.97
N ARG A 188 -8.31 15.06 26.36
CA ARG A 188 -8.87 14.81 27.69
C ARG A 188 -7.83 14.98 28.81
N VAL A 189 -6.63 14.47 28.59
CA VAL A 189 -5.51 14.62 29.56
C VAL A 189 -5.11 16.08 29.70
N GLU A 190 -4.96 16.81 28.59
CA GLU A 190 -4.65 18.23 28.58
C GLU A 190 -5.71 19.05 29.30
N ALA A 191 -6.99 18.82 29.04
CA ALA A 191 -8.09 19.50 29.71
C ALA A 191 -8.11 19.22 31.23
N LEU A 192 -7.76 17.99 31.63
CA LEU A 192 -7.65 17.61 33.04
C LEU A 192 -6.50 18.36 33.73
N GLU A 193 -5.34 18.43 33.10
CA GLU A 193 -4.18 19.17 33.66
C GLU A 193 -4.44 20.68 33.75
N GLN A 194 -5.06 21.28 32.73
CA GLN A 194 -5.50 22.69 32.79
C GLN A 194 -6.46 22.93 33.96
N ARG A 195 -7.44 22.04 34.17
CA ARG A 195 -8.37 22.13 35.29
C ARG A 195 -7.67 21.99 36.65
N LYS A 196 -6.71 21.09 36.77
CA LYS A 196 -5.90 20.96 37.97
C LYS A 196 -5.04 22.20 38.26
N ALA A 197 -4.44 22.78 37.21
CA ALA A 197 -3.65 24.00 37.33
C ALA A 197 -4.52 25.19 37.80
N ALA A 198 -5.69 25.39 37.21
CA ALA A 198 -6.63 26.42 37.61
C ALA A 198 -7.14 26.24 39.04
N LEU A 199 -7.37 25.01 39.51
CA LEU A 199 -7.74 24.74 40.92
C LEU A 199 -6.60 25.06 41.86
N ARG A 200 -5.35 24.73 41.55
CA ARG A 200 -4.17 25.06 42.38
C ARG A 200 -4.00 26.58 42.52
N GLU A 201 -4.17 27.32 41.43
CA GLU A 201 -4.10 28.78 41.42
C GLU A 201 -5.17 29.39 42.34
N ARG A 202 -6.42 28.91 42.22
CA ARG A 202 -7.53 29.38 43.10
C ARG A 202 -7.27 29.10 44.59
N ILE A 203 -6.70 27.94 44.95
CA ILE A 203 -6.36 27.60 46.31
C ILE A 203 -5.23 28.51 46.82
N ASN A 204 -4.23 28.80 46.00
CA ASN A 204 -3.12 29.67 46.39
C ASN A 204 -3.57 31.13 46.57
N ASN A 205 -4.41 31.65 45.66
CA ASN A 205 -4.92 33.02 45.77
C ASN A 205 -5.93 33.20 46.93
N GLY A 206 -6.70 32.16 47.27
CA GLY A 206 -7.63 32.20 48.41
C GLY A 206 -6.95 32.11 49.79
N ARG A 207 -5.64 31.79 49.88
CA ARG A 207 -4.85 31.80 51.10
C ARG A 207 -4.18 33.14 51.40
N THR A 208 -4.15 34.07 50.45
CA THR A 208 -3.54 35.40 50.60
C THR A 208 -4.51 36.46 51.12
N ASP A 209 -5.80 36.15 51.28
CA ASP A 209 -6.84 37.09 51.72
C ASP A 209 -7.21 36.89 53.23
N GLU A 210 -6.51 36.05 53.97
CA GLU A 210 -6.77 35.76 55.41
C GLU A 210 -5.63 36.21 56.39
N ASP A 211 -4.70 37.09 55.96
CA ASP A 211 -3.67 37.67 56.87
C ASP A 211 -3.87 39.17 57.04
#